data_4f6fa8c129f54c6a30ec7ed45e0be5a4
#
_entry.id   4f6fa8c129f54c6a30ec7ed45e0be5a4
#
_cell.length_a   1.000
_cell.length_b   1.000
_cell.length_c   1.000
_cell.angle_alpha   90.00
_cell.angle_beta   90.00
_cell.angle_gamma   90.00
#
_symmetry.space_group_name_H-M   'P 1'
#
loop_
_entity.id
_entity.type
_entity.pdbx_description
1 polymer ?
#
loop_
_entity_poly.entity_id
_entity_poly.type
_entity_poly.pdbx_seq_one_letter_code
_entity_poly.pdbx_strand_id
1 'polypeptide(L)'
;MSDTSWTYNVRAPPTARPEIHILIPSSYAEDAAHLREKTMRVGFLFRAAAIFRIPQVIIFDEDPEKPSKSAELIKLLCDYMSTPPYFRRKLFKLRPELKYAGLLPPLNIPTHPPSQRPSKGFWEIREALVERRGGLSILHAGLRKPLVTEKPLRHGGRVTIFVRQNGSRLRFRIKKREKLPYYLGTRVSIHRGTLGGIVKQYRYSIATDREGLPIGEVSQNLRQRLRAVDGPVCVAFGSYKMGLGEIAELQGDKLDDIFDICINFIPHQGVRSVRTEEAVYAVLSLINFLITS
;
A
#
# COMPACT_ATOMS: atom_id res chain seq x y z
N MET A 1 7.12 27.92 18.57
CA MET A 1 8.37 27.80 17.79
C MET A 1 8.32 26.50 16.99
N SER A 2 8.04 26.59 15.70
CA SER A 2 7.93 25.47 14.77
C SER A 2 9.34 25.05 14.32
N ASP A 3 9.82 23.95 14.85
CA ASP A 3 11.11 23.34 14.50
C ASP A 3 10.98 22.67 13.11
N THR A 4 11.17 23.45 12.04
CA THR A 4 11.00 23.05 10.62
C THR A 4 12.33 22.74 9.91
N SER A 5 13.44 22.59 10.61
CA SER A 5 14.73 22.23 10.01
C SER A 5 15.00 20.72 10.11
N TRP A 6 14.37 19.91 9.26
CA TRP A 6 14.50 18.45 9.28
C TRP A 6 15.42 17.93 8.18
N THR A 7 16.71 18.15 8.27
CA THR A 7 17.70 17.39 7.51
C THR A 7 18.17 16.17 8.31
N TYR A 8 17.26 15.20 8.52
CA TYR A 8 17.74 13.87 8.90
C TYR A 8 18.34 13.22 7.68
N ASN A 9 19.56 12.73 7.79
CA ASN A 9 20.12 11.81 6.80
C ASN A 9 19.42 10.45 6.94
N VAL A 10 18.21 10.33 6.34
CA VAL A 10 17.35 9.14 6.38
C VAL A 10 17.36 8.49 5.02
N ARG A 11 17.65 7.19 4.97
CA ARG A 11 17.52 6.39 3.73
C ARG A 11 16.10 5.86 3.58
N ALA A 12 15.17 6.74 3.18
CA ALA A 12 13.82 6.37 2.85
C ALA A 12 13.33 7.20 1.65
N PRO A 13 12.62 6.59 0.69
CA PRO A 13 12.09 7.32 -0.45
C PRO A 13 11.00 8.30 0.02
N PRO A 14 10.87 9.46 -0.63
CA PRO A 14 9.78 10.39 -0.34
C PRO A 14 8.44 9.75 -0.70
N THR A 15 7.35 10.24 -0.10
CA THR A 15 6.00 9.97 -0.58
C THR A 15 5.86 10.49 -2.01
N ALA A 16 5.07 9.80 -2.85
CA ALA A 16 4.71 10.32 -4.17
C ALA A 16 3.79 11.54 -4.02
N ARG A 17 3.85 12.46 -4.99
CA ARG A 17 2.93 13.60 -5.06
C ARG A 17 2.47 13.75 -6.51
N PRO A 18 1.14 13.63 -6.76
CA PRO A 18 0.10 13.28 -5.78
C PRO A 18 0.28 11.87 -5.19
N GLU A 19 -0.33 11.60 -4.04
CA GLU A 19 -0.44 10.23 -3.54
C GLU A 19 -1.42 9.46 -4.43
N ILE A 20 -1.00 8.28 -4.88
CA ILE A 20 -1.85 7.39 -5.69
C ILE A 20 -2.41 6.30 -4.79
N HIS A 21 -3.72 6.18 -4.71
CA HIS A 21 -4.41 5.09 -4.07
C HIS A 21 -4.94 4.13 -5.13
N ILE A 22 -4.81 2.83 -4.94
CA ILE A 22 -5.33 1.85 -5.89
C ILE A 22 -6.55 1.14 -5.30
N LEU A 23 -7.56 0.96 -6.17
CA LEU A 23 -8.78 0.23 -5.88
C LEU A 23 -8.75 -1.09 -6.65
N ILE A 24 -8.89 -2.20 -5.94
CA ILE A 24 -8.88 -3.55 -6.52
C ILE A 24 -10.14 -4.31 -6.12
N PRO A 25 -10.73 -5.09 -7.04
CA PRO A 25 -11.90 -5.90 -6.71
C PRO A 25 -11.53 -7.06 -5.80
N SER A 26 -12.47 -7.45 -4.93
CA SER A 26 -12.25 -8.53 -3.97
C SER A 26 -12.06 -9.89 -4.64
N SER A 27 -12.62 -10.08 -5.84
CA SER A 27 -12.49 -11.32 -6.60
C SER A 27 -11.22 -11.43 -7.42
N TYR A 28 -10.34 -10.42 -7.42
CA TYR A 28 -9.23 -10.31 -8.38
C TYR A 28 -8.36 -11.58 -8.52
N ALA A 29 -8.25 -12.39 -7.49
CA ALA A 29 -7.48 -13.63 -7.51
C ALA A 29 -8.34 -14.91 -7.39
N GLU A 30 -9.64 -14.83 -7.65
CA GLU A 30 -10.56 -15.98 -7.50
C GLU A 30 -10.44 -17.01 -8.61
N ASP A 31 -9.93 -16.65 -9.78
CA ASP A 31 -9.60 -17.58 -10.88
C ASP A 31 -8.43 -18.52 -10.53
N ALA A 32 -7.63 -18.20 -9.53
CA ALA A 32 -6.60 -19.10 -9.03
C ALA A 32 -7.22 -20.25 -8.21
N ALA A 33 -7.04 -21.49 -8.68
CA ALA A 33 -7.65 -22.67 -8.07
C ALA A 33 -7.11 -22.96 -6.66
N HIS A 34 -5.83 -22.63 -6.41
CA HIS A 34 -5.15 -23.01 -5.18
C HIS A 34 -4.72 -21.80 -4.35
N LEU A 35 -4.77 -21.94 -3.02
CA LEU A 35 -4.30 -20.91 -2.07
C LEU A 35 -2.84 -20.50 -2.34
N ARG A 36 -1.99 -21.43 -2.79
CA ARG A 36 -0.60 -21.16 -3.17
C ARG A 36 -0.51 -20.10 -4.26
N GLU A 37 -1.30 -20.27 -5.32
CA GLU A 37 -1.33 -19.33 -6.44
C GLU A 37 -1.93 -17.98 -6.04
N LYS A 38 -3.06 -18.00 -5.32
CA LYS A 38 -3.66 -16.77 -4.75
C LYS A 38 -2.64 -15.98 -3.92
N THR A 39 -1.89 -16.68 -3.06
CA THR A 39 -0.86 -16.06 -2.21
C THR A 39 0.22 -15.37 -3.07
N MET A 40 0.71 -16.03 -4.12
CA MET A 40 1.73 -15.46 -5.00
C MET A 40 1.21 -14.23 -5.75
N ARG A 41 0.02 -14.29 -6.33
CA ARG A 41 -0.60 -13.18 -7.08
C ARG A 41 -0.82 -11.96 -6.19
N VAL A 42 -1.39 -12.16 -4.98
CA VAL A 42 -1.52 -11.09 -3.98
C VAL A 42 -0.15 -10.51 -3.61
N GLY A 43 0.85 -11.37 -3.46
CA GLY A 43 2.22 -10.97 -3.18
C GLY A 43 2.80 -10.07 -4.28
N PHE A 44 2.61 -10.41 -5.55
CA PHE A 44 3.08 -9.61 -6.68
C PHE A 44 2.38 -8.25 -6.76
N LEU A 45 1.04 -8.22 -6.66
CA LEU A 45 0.29 -6.97 -6.64
C LEU A 45 0.76 -6.05 -5.51
N PHE A 46 0.88 -6.57 -4.30
CA PHE A 46 1.29 -5.78 -3.15
C PHE A 46 2.76 -5.33 -3.24
N ARG A 47 3.60 -6.14 -3.91
CA ARG A 47 4.96 -5.76 -4.24
C ARG A 47 5.01 -4.60 -5.24
N ALA A 48 4.13 -4.58 -6.26
CA ALA A 48 3.99 -3.46 -7.17
C ALA A 48 3.61 -2.18 -6.42
N ALA A 49 2.63 -2.25 -5.52
CA ALA A 49 2.25 -1.13 -4.68
C ALA A 49 3.46 -0.58 -3.87
N ALA A 50 4.30 -1.47 -3.33
CA ALA A 50 5.50 -1.07 -2.61
C ALA A 50 6.58 -0.42 -3.52
N ILE A 51 6.81 -0.96 -4.72
CA ILE A 51 7.77 -0.42 -5.69
C ILE A 51 7.41 1.01 -6.08
N PHE A 52 6.13 1.28 -6.35
CA PHE A 52 5.64 2.58 -6.79
C PHE A 52 5.19 3.49 -5.64
N ARG A 53 5.50 3.13 -4.40
CA ARG A 53 5.23 3.95 -3.20
C ARG A 53 3.75 4.26 -3.00
N ILE A 54 2.88 3.32 -3.33
CA ILE A 54 1.43 3.44 -3.14
C ILE A 54 1.12 3.39 -1.64
N PRO A 55 0.56 4.44 -1.03
CA PRO A 55 0.30 4.47 0.41
C PRO A 55 -0.94 3.68 0.81
N GLN A 56 -1.90 3.50 -0.11
CA GLN A 56 -3.19 2.88 0.17
C GLN A 56 -3.63 1.94 -0.95
N VAL A 57 -4.03 0.73 -0.58
CA VAL A 57 -4.78 -0.22 -1.40
C VAL A 57 -6.16 -0.37 -0.77
N ILE A 58 -7.22 -0.20 -1.55
CA ILE A 58 -8.60 -0.38 -1.12
C ILE A 58 -9.16 -1.58 -1.88
N ILE A 59 -9.59 -2.59 -1.15
CA ILE A 59 -10.29 -3.75 -1.70
C ILE A 59 -11.78 -3.42 -1.65
N PHE A 60 -12.47 -3.51 -2.78
CA PHE A 60 -13.91 -3.30 -2.86
C PHE A 60 -14.62 -4.57 -3.35
N ASP A 61 -15.87 -4.74 -2.95
CA ASP A 61 -16.70 -5.82 -3.46
C ASP A 61 -17.40 -5.37 -4.74
N GLU A 62 -17.42 -6.22 -5.79
CA GLU A 62 -18.11 -5.95 -7.04
C GLU A 62 -19.63 -5.88 -6.82
N ASP A 63 -20.15 -6.75 -5.96
CA ASP A 63 -21.52 -6.73 -5.48
C ASP A 63 -21.53 -6.45 -3.98
N PRO A 64 -21.85 -5.22 -3.53
CA PRO A 64 -21.88 -4.88 -2.12
C PRO A 64 -22.89 -5.70 -1.28
N GLU A 65 -23.93 -6.24 -1.92
CA GLU A 65 -24.92 -7.10 -1.26
C GLU A 65 -24.39 -8.52 -1.02
N LYS A 66 -23.37 -8.93 -1.79
CA LYS A 66 -22.74 -10.24 -1.70
C LYS A 66 -21.23 -10.14 -1.48
N PRO A 67 -20.80 -9.66 -0.30
CA PRO A 67 -19.37 -9.43 -0.03
C PRO A 67 -18.56 -10.72 -0.11
N SER A 68 -17.43 -10.65 -0.81
CA SER A 68 -16.54 -11.80 -1.00
C SER A 68 -15.68 -12.07 0.23
N LYS A 69 -15.56 -13.36 0.60
CA LYS A 69 -14.58 -13.81 1.61
C LYS A 69 -13.13 -13.64 1.15
N SER A 70 -12.90 -13.49 -0.16
CA SER A 70 -11.57 -13.28 -0.73
C SER A 70 -10.97 -11.95 -0.29
N ALA A 71 -11.79 -10.92 -0.03
CA ALA A 71 -11.32 -9.63 0.48
C ALA A 71 -10.52 -9.79 1.78
N GLU A 72 -11.01 -10.62 2.72
CA GLU A 72 -10.34 -10.87 4.00
C GLU A 72 -9.01 -11.60 3.82
N LEU A 73 -8.95 -12.57 2.89
CA LEU A 73 -7.72 -13.27 2.55
C LEU A 73 -6.68 -12.32 1.97
N ILE A 74 -7.09 -11.50 0.98
CA ILE A 74 -6.20 -10.51 0.35
C ILE A 74 -5.65 -9.56 1.42
N LYS A 75 -6.54 -8.99 2.23
CA LYS A 75 -6.15 -8.08 3.32
C LYS A 75 -5.18 -8.75 4.29
N LEU A 76 -5.46 -9.98 4.73
CA LEU A 76 -4.60 -10.72 5.64
C LEU A 76 -3.18 -10.93 5.09
N LEU A 77 -3.06 -11.33 3.81
CA LEU A 77 -1.77 -11.53 3.15
C LEU A 77 -1.00 -10.20 3.04
N CYS A 78 -1.68 -9.12 2.67
CA CYS A 78 -1.10 -7.78 2.60
C CYS A 78 -0.66 -7.26 3.98
N ASP A 79 -1.48 -7.43 5.01
CA ASP A 79 -1.15 -7.06 6.40
C ASP A 79 0.07 -7.85 6.91
N TYR A 80 0.15 -9.14 6.56
CA TYR A 80 1.33 -9.96 6.87
C TYR A 80 2.58 -9.43 6.16
N MET A 81 2.49 -9.07 4.88
CA MET A 81 3.61 -8.51 4.11
C MET A 81 4.06 -7.16 4.66
N SER A 82 3.12 -6.24 4.95
CA SER A 82 3.40 -4.90 5.47
C SER A 82 3.93 -4.89 6.91
N THR A 83 3.75 -6.01 7.63
CA THR A 83 4.25 -6.15 8.99
C THR A 83 5.76 -6.46 8.98
N PRO A 84 6.58 -5.67 9.69
CA PRO A 84 8.01 -5.95 9.82
C PRO A 84 8.28 -7.40 10.24
N PRO A 85 9.27 -8.09 9.63
CA PRO A 85 9.53 -9.51 9.87
C PRO A 85 9.68 -9.88 11.35
N TYR A 86 10.27 -9.01 12.16
CA TYR A 86 10.49 -9.24 13.59
C TYR A 86 9.22 -9.17 14.44
N PHE A 87 8.07 -8.75 13.87
CA PHE A 87 6.76 -8.78 14.54
C PHE A 87 5.88 -9.95 14.12
N ARG A 88 6.12 -10.55 12.95
CA ARG A 88 5.19 -11.51 12.35
C ARG A 88 4.82 -12.64 13.29
N ARG A 89 5.80 -13.26 13.98
CA ARG A 89 5.54 -14.33 14.93
C ARG A 89 4.72 -13.89 16.16
N LYS A 90 4.80 -12.62 16.55
CA LYS A 90 4.04 -12.09 17.70
C LYS A 90 2.61 -11.71 17.32
N LEU A 91 2.39 -11.22 16.10
CA LEU A 91 1.11 -10.66 15.66
C LEU A 91 0.26 -11.65 14.88
N PHE A 92 0.87 -12.60 14.19
CA PHE A 92 0.15 -13.61 13.41
C PHE A 92 0.34 -14.99 14.05
N LYS A 93 -0.77 -15.55 14.54
CA LYS A 93 -0.82 -16.95 14.95
C LYS A 93 -0.74 -17.86 13.72
N LEU A 94 -0.43 -19.14 13.93
CA LEU A 94 -0.54 -20.15 12.88
C LEU A 94 -2.01 -20.22 12.40
N ARG A 95 -2.21 -20.08 11.12
CA ARG A 95 -3.52 -20.15 10.48
C ARG A 95 -3.42 -20.66 9.04
N PRO A 96 -4.43 -21.43 8.58
CA PRO A 96 -4.39 -22.09 7.27
C PRO A 96 -4.16 -21.11 6.10
N GLU A 97 -4.72 -19.90 6.18
CA GLU A 97 -4.63 -18.88 5.15
C GLU A 97 -3.19 -18.38 4.93
N LEU A 98 -2.33 -18.51 5.93
CA LEU A 98 -0.92 -18.12 5.85
C LEU A 98 0.02 -19.32 5.58
N LYS A 99 -0.52 -20.51 5.23
CA LYS A 99 0.28 -21.70 4.93
C LYS A 99 1.39 -21.44 3.91
N TYR A 100 1.12 -20.63 2.92
CA TYR A 100 2.06 -20.30 1.85
C TYR A 100 2.70 -18.90 1.98
N ALA A 101 2.63 -18.28 3.16
CA ALA A 101 3.21 -16.94 3.39
C ALA A 101 4.73 -16.87 3.12
N GLY A 102 5.44 -18.00 3.12
CA GLY A 102 6.86 -18.08 2.73
C GLY A 102 7.12 -17.81 1.24
N LEU A 103 6.10 -17.86 0.38
CA LEU A 103 6.18 -17.54 -1.06
C LEU A 103 5.98 -16.05 -1.35
N LEU A 104 5.53 -15.27 -0.35
CA LEU A 104 5.33 -13.84 -0.52
C LEU A 104 6.67 -13.13 -0.74
N PRO A 105 6.80 -12.31 -1.78
CA PRO A 105 8.05 -11.59 -2.05
C PRO A 105 8.36 -10.59 -0.94
N PRO A 106 9.63 -10.43 -0.54
CA PRO A 106 10.02 -9.47 0.48
C PRO A 106 9.79 -8.04 -0.03
N LEU A 107 9.19 -7.18 0.80
CA LEU A 107 8.92 -5.78 0.40
C LEU A 107 10.19 -4.92 0.42
N ASN A 108 11.14 -5.17 1.32
CA ASN A 108 12.37 -4.40 1.49
C ASN A 108 12.12 -2.89 1.60
N ILE A 109 11.05 -2.51 2.29
CA ILE A 109 10.67 -1.11 2.53
C ILE A 109 11.40 -0.54 3.75
N PRO A 110 11.43 0.79 3.97
CA PRO A 110 12.18 1.41 5.06
C PRO A 110 11.89 0.86 6.47
N THR A 111 10.65 0.41 6.72
CA THR A 111 10.25 -0.18 8.00
C THR A 111 10.63 -1.65 8.15
N HIS A 112 11.24 -2.27 7.14
CA HIS A 112 11.70 -3.66 7.12
C HIS A 112 13.24 -3.73 7.13
N PRO A 113 13.89 -3.37 8.24
CA PRO A 113 15.34 -3.32 8.30
C PRO A 113 15.95 -4.72 8.16
N PRO A 114 17.09 -4.86 7.44
CA PRO A 114 17.73 -6.16 7.19
C PRO A 114 18.49 -6.68 8.41
N SER A 115 18.74 -5.86 9.42
CA SER A 115 19.61 -6.18 10.55
C SER A 115 19.04 -5.74 11.89
N GLN A 116 19.40 -6.49 12.95
CA GLN A 116 19.12 -6.10 14.33
C GLN A 116 20.01 -4.94 14.82
N ARG A 117 21.09 -4.62 14.11
CA ARG A 117 21.94 -3.47 14.39
C ARG A 117 21.55 -2.32 13.48
N PRO A 118 21.23 -1.13 14.02
CA PRO A 118 20.98 0.03 13.21
C PRO A 118 22.23 0.45 12.44
N SER A 119 21.99 1.12 11.32
CA SER A 119 23.04 1.65 10.48
C SER A 119 23.84 2.75 11.19
N LYS A 120 25.14 2.84 10.87
CA LYS A 120 26.00 3.94 11.28
C LYS A 120 25.81 5.13 10.33
N GLY A 121 25.86 6.35 10.85
CA GLY A 121 25.92 7.59 10.06
C GLY A 121 24.58 8.13 9.55
N PHE A 122 23.49 7.36 9.54
CA PHE A 122 22.16 7.83 9.17
C PHE A 122 21.06 7.29 10.09
N TRP A 123 19.90 7.94 10.07
CA TRP A 123 18.74 7.50 10.83
C TRP A 123 17.99 6.42 10.05
N GLU A 124 17.72 5.34 10.71
CA GLU A 124 16.92 4.21 10.21
C GLU A 124 15.53 4.32 10.80
N ILE A 125 14.51 4.09 9.96
CA ILE A 125 13.11 4.09 10.39
C ILE A 125 12.74 2.67 10.78
N ARG A 126 12.14 2.52 11.96
CA ARG A 126 11.57 1.24 12.41
C ARG A 126 10.18 1.45 12.99
N GLU A 127 9.39 0.41 12.99
CA GLU A 127 8.21 0.33 13.82
C GLU A 127 8.57 -0.38 15.14
N ALA A 128 7.98 0.06 16.23
CA ALA A 128 8.16 -0.56 17.53
C ALA A 128 6.79 -0.94 18.12
N LEU A 129 6.70 -2.15 18.65
CA LEU A 129 5.58 -2.61 19.47
C LEU A 129 5.83 -2.17 20.91
N VAL A 130 4.82 -1.55 21.53
CA VAL A 130 4.93 -1.00 22.88
C VAL A 130 4.48 -2.01 23.92
N GLU A 131 5.33 -2.30 24.89
CA GLU A 131 5.01 -2.99 26.13
C GLU A 131 5.08 -2.00 27.29
N ARG A 132 4.07 -1.97 28.16
CA ARG A 132 4.08 -1.17 29.41
C ARG A 132 4.47 -2.02 30.58
N ARG A 133 5.49 -1.61 31.33
CA ARG A 133 5.97 -2.30 32.53
C ARG A 133 6.55 -1.30 33.52
N GLY A 134 6.10 -1.31 34.78
CA GLY A 134 6.64 -0.49 35.85
C GLY A 134 6.68 1.02 35.54
N GLY A 135 5.64 1.58 34.92
CA GLY A 135 5.60 3.00 34.54
C GLY A 135 6.33 3.33 33.23
N LEU A 136 7.21 2.45 32.74
CA LEU A 136 8.01 2.64 31.53
C LEU A 136 7.33 2.06 30.29
N SER A 137 7.66 2.61 29.11
CA SER A 137 7.33 2.04 27.80
C SER A 137 8.56 1.35 27.23
N ILE A 138 8.45 0.06 26.99
CA ILE A 138 9.46 -0.81 26.38
C ILE A 138 9.12 -0.95 24.90
N LEU A 139 10.05 -0.59 24.02
CA LEU A 139 9.86 -0.55 22.58
C LEU A 139 10.60 -1.72 21.92
N HIS A 140 9.84 -2.70 21.48
CA HIS A 140 10.36 -3.82 20.69
C HIS A 140 10.43 -3.39 19.21
N ALA A 141 11.62 -3.20 18.67
CA ALA A 141 11.84 -2.67 17.32
C ALA A 141 12.77 -3.55 16.47
N GLY A 142 12.81 -4.85 16.73
CA GLY A 142 13.71 -5.77 16.04
C GLY A 142 15.19 -5.52 16.31
N LEU A 143 15.52 -4.85 17.40
CA LEU A 143 16.87 -4.62 17.89
C LEU A 143 17.31 -5.76 18.82
N ARG A 144 18.63 -5.89 19.05
CA ARG A 144 19.15 -6.90 20.00
C ARG A 144 18.62 -6.71 21.42
N LYS A 145 18.42 -5.46 21.84
CA LYS A 145 17.79 -5.09 23.11
C LYS A 145 16.66 -4.13 22.83
N PRO A 146 15.53 -4.23 23.55
CA PRO A 146 14.46 -3.26 23.42
C PRO A 146 14.94 -1.86 23.86
N LEU A 147 14.28 -0.83 23.34
CA LEU A 147 14.50 0.54 23.79
C LEU A 147 13.53 0.87 24.92
N VAL A 148 13.92 1.73 25.84
CA VAL A 148 13.12 2.11 26.99
C VAL A 148 12.92 3.62 27.01
N THR A 149 11.70 4.07 27.37
CA THR A 149 11.37 5.48 27.52
C THR A 149 10.34 5.67 28.63
N GLU A 150 10.44 6.79 29.34
CA GLU A 150 9.43 7.22 30.32
C GLU A 150 8.16 7.77 29.67
N LYS A 151 8.21 8.10 28.36
CA LYS A 151 7.04 8.61 27.66
C LYS A 151 5.91 7.58 27.73
N PRO A 152 4.70 7.98 28.25
CA PRO A 152 3.56 7.09 28.33
C PRO A 152 3.03 6.80 26.93
N LEU A 153 3.14 5.53 26.49
CA LEU A 153 2.64 5.03 25.21
C LEU A 153 1.60 3.93 25.46
N ARG A 154 0.66 3.78 24.54
CA ARG A 154 -0.39 2.74 24.65
C ARG A 154 0.23 1.35 24.58
N HIS A 155 -0.06 0.51 25.59
CA HIS A 155 0.32 -0.90 25.57
C HIS A 155 -0.25 -1.62 24.34
N GLY A 156 0.53 -2.48 23.70
CA GLY A 156 0.15 -3.17 22.45
C GLY A 156 0.09 -2.26 21.21
N GLY A 157 0.30 -0.94 21.37
CA GLY A 157 0.33 0.00 20.27
C GLY A 157 1.60 -0.14 19.43
N ARG A 158 1.52 0.30 18.17
CA ARG A 158 2.67 0.41 17.26
C ARG A 158 3.08 1.88 17.15
N VAL A 159 4.36 2.16 17.22
CA VAL A 159 4.91 3.51 17.06
C VAL A 159 6.07 3.51 16.06
N THR A 160 6.18 4.59 15.30
CA THR A 160 7.31 4.79 14.38
C THR A 160 8.45 5.44 15.14
N ILE A 161 9.64 4.89 15.02
CA ILE A 161 10.85 5.41 15.63
C ILE A 161 11.93 5.63 14.58
N PHE A 162 12.72 6.67 14.79
CA PHE A 162 14.00 6.85 14.16
C PHE A 162 15.07 6.33 15.10
N VAL A 163 15.97 5.50 14.63
CA VAL A 163 17.05 4.92 15.42
C VAL A 163 18.37 4.99 14.67
N ARG A 164 19.45 5.29 15.35
CA ARG A 164 20.82 5.24 14.79
C ARG A 164 21.83 4.77 15.81
N GLN A 165 22.90 4.16 15.33
CA GLN A 165 24.07 3.85 16.12
C GLN A 165 24.95 5.11 16.25
N ASN A 166 25.33 5.48 17.46
CA ASN A 166 26.25 6.57 17.75
C ASN A 166 27.34 6.05 18.71
N GLY A 167 28.50 5.68 18.18
CA GLY A 167 29.51 4.94 18.93
C GLY A 167 28.96 3.63 19.48
N SER A 168 29.08 3.39 20.76
CA SER A 168 28.51 2.23 21.47
C SER A 168 27.03 2.38 21.85
N ARG A 169 26.48 3.58 21.76
CA ARG A 169 25.12 3.90 22.21
C ARG A 169 24.13 3.96 21.06
N LEU A 170 22.88 3.56 21.34
CA LEU A 170 21.75 3.77 20.44
C LEU A 170 21.06 5.09 20.81
N ARG A 171 20.80 5.92 19.78
CA ARG A 171 19.92 7.07 19.91
C ARG A 171 18.63 6.78 19.16
N PHE A 172 17.49 7.14 19.73
CA PHE A 172 16.19 7.00 19.06
C PHE A 172 15.28 8.20 19.33
N ARG A 173 14.30 8.38 18.45
CA ARG A 173 13.24 9.40 18.56
C ARG A 173 11.92 8.80 18.09
N ILE A 174 10.85 9.00 18.85
CA ILE A 174 9.51 8.60 18.46
C ILE A 174 8.92 9.68 17.56
N LYS A 175 8.33 9.28 16.44
CA LYS A 175 7.74 10.18 15.45
C LYS A 175 6.30 9.78 15.15
N LYS A 176 5.46 10.76 14.79
CA LYS A 176 4.14 10.51 14.24
C LYS A 176 4.29 10.14 12.77
N ARG A 177 3.85 8.93 12.39
CA ARG A 177 3.97 8.39 11.02
C ARG A 177 3.38 9.33 9.97
N GLU A 178 2.23 9.91 10.28
CA GLU A 178 1.44 10.78 9.40
C GLU A 178 2.13 12.11 9.05
N LYS A 179 3.11 12.51 9.86
CA LYS A 179 3.89 13.75 9.67
C LYS A 179 5.22 13.53 8.94
N LEU A 180 5.49 12.29 8.52
CA LEU A 180 6.78 11.98 7.87
C LEU A 180 6.62 12.09 6.33
N PRO A 181 7.55 12.77 5.65
CA PRO A 181 7.51 12.93 4.20
C PRO A 181 8.05 11.70 3.46
N TYR A 182 8.00 10.53 4.09
CA TYR A 182 8.59 9.30 3.56
C TYR A 182 7.52 8.22 3.35
N TYR A 183 7.69 7.47 2.28
CA TYR A 183 6.92 6.23 2.10
C TYR A 183 7.38 5.18 3.11
N LEU A 184 6.47 4.74 3.96
CA LEU A 184 6.74 3.79 5.05
C LEU A 184 6.01 2.45 4.88
N GLY A 185 5.51 2.20 3.69
CA GLY A 185 4.74 1.01 3.33
C GLY A 185 3.26 1.30 3.09
N THR A 186 2.62 0.36 2.42
CA THR A 186 1.24 0.42 1.96
C THR A 186 0.29 -0.03 3.07
N ARG A 187 -0.82 0.68 3.25
CA ARG A 187 -1.97 0.26 4.08
C ARG A 187 -3.00 -0.43 3.19
N VAL A 188 -3.76 -1.34 3.77
CA VAL A 188 -4.84 -2.04 3.07
C VAL A 188 -6.13 -1.93 3.87
N SER A 189 -7.20 -1.55 3.19
CA SER A 189 -8.54 -1.51 3.76
C SER A 189 -9.53 -2.25 2.86
N ILE A 190 -10.63 -2.69 3.45
CA ILE A 190 -11.77 -3.24 2.72
C ILE A 190 -12.88 -2.19 2.79
N HIS A 191 -13.47 -1.91 1.64
CA HIS A 191 -14.67 -1.07 1.54
C HIS A 191 -15.88 -1.93 1.24
N ARG A 192 -16.94 -1.76 2.02
CA ARG A 192 -18.19 -2.54 1.94
C ARG A 192 -19.35 -1.75 1.31
N GLY A 193 -19.07 -0.68 0.61
CA GLY A 193 -20.04 0.11 -0.13
C GLY A 193 -19.82 0.04 -1.63
N THR A 194 -20.54 0.87 -2.38
CA THR A 194 -20.44 0.96 -3.83
C THR A 194 -19.10 1.55 -4.28
N LEU A 195 -18.69 1.23 -5.50
CA LEU A 195 -17.50 1.80 -6.14
C LEU A 195 -17.60 3.33 -6.23
N GLY A 196 -18.76 3.86 -6.64
CA GLY A 196 -19.01 5.30 -6.65
C GLY A 196 -18.88 5.95 -5.27
N GLY A 197 -19.27 5.25 -4.20
CA GLY A 197 -19.11 5.74 -2.82
C GLY A 197 -17.66 5.89 -2.39
N ILE A 198 -16.75 5.05 -2.91
CA ILE A 198 -15.30 5.22 -2.69
C ILE A 198 -14.78 6.40 -3.49
N VAL A 199 -15.07 6.41 -4.81
CA VAL A 199 -14.48 7.34 -5.77
C VAL A 199 -14.83 8.78 -5.45
N LYS A 200 -16.04 9.06 -4.98
CA LYS A 200 -16.47 10.41 -4.53
C LYS A 200 -15.59 11.04 -3.44
N GLN A 201 -14.76 10.26 -2.75
CA GLN A 201 -13.83 10.78 -1.74
C GLN A 201 -12.55 11.38 -2.34
N TYR A 202 -12.34 11.20 -3.64
CA TYR A 202 -11.15 11.66 -4.36
C TYR A 202 -11.46 12.88 -5.20
N ARG A 203 -10.44 13.74 -5.39
CA ARG A 203 -10.53 14.93 -6.26
C ARG A 203 -10.23 14.61 -7.70
N TYR A 204 -9.63 13.48 -7.96
CA TYR A 204 -9.37 12.98 -9.30
C TYR A 204 -9.32 11.46 -9.29
N SER A 205 -9.96 10.85 -10.26
CA SER A 205 -10.21 9.42 -10.32
C SER A 205 -9.99 8.88 -11.73
N ILE A 206 -9.31 7.75 -11.82
CA ILE A 206 -8.94 7.11 -13.06
C ILE A 206 -9.49 5.67 -13.05
N ALA A 207 -10.36 5.35 -13.99
CA ALA A 207 -10.70 3.98 -14.33
C ALA A 207 -9.67 3.42 -15.30
N THR A 208 -9.29 2.15 -15.12
CA THR A 208 -8.44 1.44 -16.09
C THR A 208 -9.28 0.41 -16.82
N ASP A 209 -9.43 0.59 -18.12
CA ASP A 209 -10.19 -0.34 -18.95
C ASP A 209 -9.59 -0.45 -20.35
N ARG A 210 -9.80 -1.58 -21.00
CA ARG A 210 -9.37 -1.82 -22.38
C ARG A 210 -10.09 -0.90 -23.37
N GLU A 211 -11.33 -0.57 -23.10
CA GLU A 211 -12.17 0.31 -23.93
C GLU A 211 -11.97 1.80 -23.61
N GLY A 212 -11.08 2.14 -22.67
CA GLY A 212 -10.75 3.52 -22.30
C GLY A 212 -9.91 4.22 -23.36
N LEU A 213 -9.70 5.53 -23.18
CA LEU A 213 -8.86 6.35 -24.04
C LEU A 213 -7.40 5.84 -24.03
N PRO A 214 -6.74 5.65 -25.17
CA PRO A 214 -5.34 5.24 -25.22
C PRO A 214 -4.45 6.21 -24.45
N ILE A 215 -3.58 5.70 -23.58
CA ILE A 215 -2.67 6.52 -22.77
C ILE A 215 -1.82 7.47 -23.62
N GLY A 216 -1.43 7.08 -24.84
CA GLY A 216 -0.66 7.92 -25.76
C GLY A 216 -1.38 9.22 -26.12
N GLU A 217 -2.70 9.21 -26.23
CA GLU A 217 -3.51 10.37 -26.60
C GLU A 217 -3.72 11.35 -25.42
N VAL A 218 -3.79 10.81 -24.20
CA VAL A 218 -4.16 11.59 -22.99
C VAL A 218 -2.96 11.88 -22.07
N SER A 219 -1.78 11.38 -22.35
CA SER A 219 -0.61 11.41 -21.47
C SER A 219 -0.21 12.83 -21.01
N GLN A 220 -0.23 13.81 -21.92
CA GLN A 220 0.12 15.21 -21.59
C GLN A 220 -0.92 15.85 -20.67
N ASN A 221 -2.20 15.66 -20.98
CA ASN A 221 -3.30 16.19 -20.17
C ASN A 221 -3.31 15.50 -18.78
N LEU A 222 -3.16 14.19 -18.74
CA LEU A 222 -3.07 13.43 -17.51
C LEU A 222 -1.91 13.92 -16.63
N ARG A 223 -0.72 14.15 -17.23
CA ARG A 223 0.44 14.70 -16.51
C ARG A 223 0.13 16.05 -15.88
N GLN A 224 -0.50 16.97 -16.63
CA GLN A 224 -0.88 18.29 -16.12
C GLN A 224 -1.87 18.17 -14.95
N ARG A 225 -2.89 17.32 -15.10
CA ARG A 225 -3.88 17.05 -14.06
C ARG A 225 -3.25 16.47 -12.80
N LEU A 226 -2.42 15.45 -12.93
CA LEU A 226 -1.73 14.82 -11.79
C LEU A 226 -0.84 15.81 -11.04
N ARG A 227 -0.21 16.76 -11.72
CA ARG A 227 0.60 17.81 -11.06
C ARG A 227 -0.22 18.90 -10.38
N ALA A 228 -1.42 19.18 -10.88
CA ALA A 228 -2.28 20.24 -10.38
C ALA A 228 -3.20 19.79 -9.23
N VAL A 229 -3.45 18.48 -9.09
CA VAL A 229 -4.38 17.99 -8.08
C VAL A 229 -3.83 18.14 -6.67
N ASP A 230 -4.64 18.77 -5.80
CA ASP A 230 -4.34 18.87 -4.37
C ASP A 230 -5.09 17.77 -3.62
N GLY A 231 -4.36 16.71 -3.31
CA GLY A 231 -4.88 15.53 -2.62
C GLY A 231 -4.56 14.21 -3.32
N PRO A 232 -5.03 13.09 -2.75
CA PRO A 232 -4.81 11.78 -3.34
C PRO A 232 -5.67 11.57 -4.60
N VAL A 233 -5.11 10.81 -5.53
CA VAL A 233 -5.77 10.33 -6.76
C VAL A 233 -6.08 8.85 -6.61
N CYS A 234 -7.27 8.41 -7.00
CA CYS A 234 -7.54 6.98 -7.07
C CYS A 234 -7.38 6.44 -8.50
N VAL A 235 -6.88 5.20 -8.57
CA VAL A 235 -6.78 4.42 -9.79
C VAL A 235 -7.45 3.08 -9.54
N ALA A 236 -8.53 2.79 -10.28
CA ALA A 236 -9.31 1.57 -10.09
C ALA A 236 -9.01 0.54 -11.18
N PHE A 237 -9.05 -0.72 -10.80
CA PHE A 237 -8.83 -1.88 -11.65
C PHE A 237 -10.05 -2.79 -11.64
N GLY A 238 -10.35 -3.39 -12.80
CA GLY A 238 -11.34 -4.45 -12.92
C GLY A 238 -10.83 -5.80 -12.41
N SER A 239 -11.73 -6.78 -12.40
CA SER A 239 -11.42 -8.19 -12.11
C SER A 239 -11.21 -9.00 -13.38
N TYR A 240 -10.87 -10.26 -13.22
CA TYR A 240 -10.80 -11.20 -14.35
C TYR A 240 -12.16 -11.54 -14.93
N LYS A 241 -13.22 -11.34 -14.17
CA LYS A 241 -14.62 -11.63 -14.57
C LYS A 241 -15.31 -10.44 -15.22
N MET A 242 -15.10 -9.26 -14.62
CA MET A 242 -15.83 -8.05 -14.97
C MET A 242 -14.88 -6.86 -15.07
N GLY A 243 -15.03 -6.07 -16.13
CA GLY A 243 -14.44 -4.74 -16.23
C GLY A 243 -15.09 -3.75 -15.26
N LEU A 244 -14.50 -2.58 -15.10
CA LEU A 244 -15.06 -1.55 -14.22
C LEU A 244 -16.43 -1.04 -14.70
N GLY A 245 -16.67 -1.01 -16.03
CA GLY A 245 -17.97 -0.65 -16.59
C GLY A 245 -19.08 -1.62 -16.15
N GLU A 246 -18.82 -2.92 -16.27
CA GLU A 246 -19.78 -3.97 -15.84
C GLU A 246 -20.02 -3.93 -14.32
N ILE A 247 -19.00 -3.61 -13.53
CA ILE A 247 -19.15 -3.45 -12.06
C ILE A 247 -20.01 -2.21 -11.74
N ALA A 248 -19.79 -1.10 -12.44
CA ALA A 248 -20.60 0.11 -12.27
C ALA A 248 -22.06 -0.15 -12.60
N GLU A 249 -22.34 -0.79 -13.73
CA GLU A 249 -23.70 -1.17 -14.15
C GLU A 249 -24.38 -2.11 -13.16
N LEU A 250 -23.65 -3.10 -12.63
CA LEU A 250 -24.17 -4.00 -11.59
C LEU A 250 -24.61 -3.24 -10.33
N GLN A 251 -23.94 -2.12 -10.03
CA GLN A 251 -24.23 -1.25 -8.88
C GLN A 251 -25.24 -0.13 -9.21
N GLY A 252 -25.76 -0.09 -10.43
CA GLY A 252 -26.76 0.89 -10.87
C GLY A 252 -26.18 2.24 -11.32
N ASP A 253 -24.88 2.31 -11.54
CA ASP A 253 -24.14 3.50 -11.97
C ASP A 253 -23.59 3.33 -13.40
N LYS A 254 -23.15 4.42 -14.02
CA LYS A 254 -22.34 4.40 -15.25
C LYS A 254 -20.90 4.74 -14.91
N LEU A 255 -19.95 4.14 -15.64
CA LEU A 255 -18.53 4.38 -15.40
C LEU A 255 -18.15 5.85 -15.48
N ASP A 256 -18.67 6.55 -16.50
CA ASP A 256 -18.39 7.97 -16.75
C ASP A 256 -19.02 8.91 -15.70
N ASP A 257 -20.05 8.44 -14.97
CA ASP A 257 -20.66 9.19 -13.86
C ASP A 257 -19.86 9.01 -12.54
N ILE A 258 -19.00 7.98 -12.49
CA ILE A 258 -18.18 7.65 -11.30
C ILE A 258 -16.77 8.24 -11.42
N PHE A 259 -16.13 8.09 -12.59
CA PHE A 259 -14.73 8.42 -12.80
C PHE A 259 -14.54 9.67 -13.67
N ASP A 260 -13.51 10.46 -13.36
CA ASP A 260 -13.14 11.63 -14.16
C ASP A 260 -12.59 11.26 -15.54
N ILE A 261 -11.97 10.06 -15.67
CA ILE A 261 -11.44 9.56 -16.94
C ILE A 261 -11.29 8.04 -16.89
N CYS A 262 -11.57 7.41 -18.03
CA CYS A 262 -11.28 5.99 -18.28
C CYS A 262 -10.13 5.89 -19.29
N ILE A 263 -9.04 5.18 -18.92
CA ILE A 263 -7.81 5.10 -19.69
C ILE A 263 -7.42 3.65 -19.99
N ASN A 264 -7.12 3.39 -21.26
CA ASN A 264 -6.40 2.20 -21.68
C ASN A 264 -4.89 2.43 -21.59
N PHE A 265 -4.26 1.87 -20.57
CA PHE A 265 -2.81 1.96 -20.36
C PHE A 265 -1.99 0.96 -21.17
N ILE A 266 -2.62 -0.03 -21.78
CA ILE A 266 -1.98 -1.07 -22.58
C ILE A 266 -2.68 -1.18 -23.93
N PRO A 267 -2.63 -0.12 -24.77
CA PRO A 267 -3.26 -0.15 -26.09
C PRO A 267 -2.63 -1.27 -26.94
N HIS A 268 -3.46 -1.92 -27.77
CA HIS A 268 -3.05 -3.02 -28.63
C HIS A 268 -2.47 -4.23 -27.88
N GLN A 269 -2.95 -4.50 -26.65
CA GLN A 269 -2.49 -5.67 -25.90
C GLN A 269 -2.58 -6.97 -26.72
N GLY A 270 -1.51 -7.80 -26.68
CA GLY A 270 -1.40 -9.02 -27.45
C GLY A 270 -2.16 -10.21 -26.86
N VAL A 271 -2.81 -10.04 -25.72
CA VAL A 271 -3.58 -11.07 -25.01
C VAL A 271 -5.04 -10.65 -24.89
N ARG A 272 -5.94 -11.62 -24.79
CA ARG A 272 -7.38 -11.31 -24.63
C ARG A 272 -7.67 -10.54 -23.33
N SER A 273 -6.97 -10.86 -22.25
CA SER A 273 -7.14 -10.24 -20.94
C SER A 273 -5.80 -10.11 -20.25
N VAL A 274 -5.53 -8.95 -19.67
CA VAL A 274 -4.40 -8.69 -18.78
C VAL A 274 -4.85 -8.94 -17.35
N ARG A 275 -4.07 -9.68 -16.57
CA ARG A 275 -4.38 -9.94 -15.17
C ARG A 275 -4.24 -8.66 -14.34
N THR A 276 -5.02 -8.52 -13.28
CA THR A 276 -5.01 -7.32 -12.45
C THR A 276 -3.62 -6.99 -11.91
N GLU A 277 -2.86 -7.98 -11.44
CA GLU A 277 -1.50 -7.76 -10.97
C GLU A 277 -0.54 -7.28 -12.07
N GLU A 278 -0.71 -7.74 -13.31
CA GLU A 278 0.07 -7.29 -14.47
C GLU A 278 -0.32 -5.85 -14.87
N ALA A 279 -1.63 -5.57 -14.90
CA ALA A 279 -2.15 -4.23 -15.16
C ALA A 279 -1.65 -3.23 -14.12
N VAL A 280 -1.63 -3.59 -12.84
CA VAL A 280 -1.11 -2.73 -11.76
C VAL A 280 0.35 -2.34 -12.00
N TYR A 281 1.23 -3.27 -12.42
CA TYR A 281 2.62 -2.93 -12.76
C TYR A 281 2.70 -1.98 -13.95
N ALA A 282 1.98 -2.26 -15.04
CA ALA A 282 2.01 -1.43 -16.24
C ALA A 282 1.49 -0.02 -15.97
N VAL A 283 0.32 0.09 -15.35
CA VAL A 283 -0.33 1.37 -15.03
C VAL A 283 0.52 2.21 -14.08
N LEU A 284 0.97 1.61 -12.97
CA LEU A 284 1.76 2.34 -11.97
C LEU A 284 3.12 2.76 -12.50
N SER A 285 3.72 1.99 -13.42
CA SER A 285 4.96 2.39 -14.10
C SER A 285 4.77 3.66 -14.91
N LEU A 286 3.72 3.73 -15.73
CA LEU A 286 3.39 4.91 -16.54
C LEU A 286 3.00 6.11 -15.69
N ILE A 287 2.15 5.92 -14.67
CA ILE A 287 1.80 7.01 -13.75
C ILE A 287 3.05 7.53 -13.01
N ASN A 288 3.91 6.64 -12.50
CA ASN A 288 5.15 7.07 -11.84
C ASN A 288 6.05 7.86 -12.80
N PHE A 289 6.16 7.45 -14.06
CA PHE A 289 6.87 8.23 -15.09
C PHE A 289 6.26 9.63 -15.27
N LEU A 290 4.94 9.73 -15.41
CA LEU A 290 4.25 11.00 -15.60
C LEU A 290 4.41 11.98 -14.44
N ILE A 291 4.46 11.50 -13.19
CA ILE A 291 4.61 12.35 -12.01
C ILE A 291 6.07 12.70 -11.69
N THR A 292 7.05 11.93 -12.17
CA THR A 292 8.47 12.13 -11.85
C THR A 292 9.29 12.79 -12.97
N SER A 293 8.80 12.74 -14.19
CA SER A 293 9.38 13.42 -15.37
C SER A 293 8.69 14.77 -15.59
#